data_3fa7e343346530ddd179ea6f7e504e0a
#
_entry.id   3fa7e343346530ddd179ea6f7e504e0a
#
_cell.length_a   1.000
_cell.length_b   1.000
_cell.length_c   1.000
_cell.angle_alpha   90.00
_cell.angle_beta   90.00
_cell.angle_gamma   90.00
#
_symmetry.space_group_name_H-M   'P 1'
#
loop_
_entity.id
_entity.type
_entity.pdbx_description
1 polymer ?
#
loop_
_entity_poly.entity_id
_entity_poly.type
_entity_poly.pdbx_seq_one_letter_code
_entity_poly.pdbx_strand_id
1 'polypeptide(L)'
;MAEKIKFIIPGKPEYLTMVRLAIGSVAEVADFNIDEIDDIKTAVGEACKNISCHGKDGFAEEYTLECICEKGCLEIYVTDTSAGHKIEKLSKICADCPNEGDLGIFVIKSLMKEVELLDNPEGKKTIKMVKRK
;
A
#
# COMPACT_ATOMS: atom_id res chain seq x y z
N MET A 1 -11.98 7.48 -18.53
CA MET A 1 -10.52 7.43 -18.76
C MET A 1 -9.78 7.39 -17.44
N ALA A 2 -8.85 6.48 -17.28
CA ALA A 2 -8.11 6.33 -16.04
C ALA A 2 -7.07 7.44 -15.88
N GLU A 3 -6.94 7.91 -14.65
CA GLU A 3 -5.93 8.90 -14.30
C GLU A 3 -4.93 8.27 -13.34
N LYS A 4 -3.66 8.59 -13.50
CA LYS A 4 -2.60 8.06 -12.66
C LYS A 4 -2.04 9.14 -11.75
N ILE A 5 -1.98 8.84 -10.46
CA ILE A 5 -1.49 9.76 -9.43
C ILE A 5 -0.39 9.04 -8.67
N LYS A 6 0.73 9.72 -8.45
CA LYS A 6 1.87 9.12 -7.78
C LYS A 6 2.35 10.02 -6.63
N PHE A 7 2.57 9.41 -5.48
CA PHE A 7 3.13 10.08 -4.30
C PHE A 7 4.43 9.40 -3.90
N ILE A 8 5.41 10.17 -3.49
CA ILE A 8 6.64 9.67 -2.88
C ILE A 8 6.62 10.13 -1.44
N ILE A 9 6.67 9.20 -0.50
CA ILE A 9 6.40 9.47 0.92
C ILE A 9 7.59 9.03 1.77
N PRO A 10 8.12 9.91 2.65
CA PRO A 10 9.08 9.47 3.66
C PRO A 10 8.40 8.48 4.62
N GLY A 11 9.08 7.41 4.98
CA GLY A 11 8.51 6.35 5.80
C GLY A 11 8.43 6.69 7.27
N LYS A 12 7.70 7.73 7.61
CA LYS A 12 7.51 8.18 8.99
C LYS A 12 6.05 8.14 9.37
N PRO A 13 5.73 7.69 10.60
CA PRO A 13 4.34 7.64 11.06
C PRO A 13 3.61 8.98 10.96
N GLU A 14 4.34 10.10 11.11
CA GLU A 14 3.76 11.44 11.04
C GLU A 14 3.07 11.73 9.71
N TYR A 15 3.51 11.10 8.63
CA TYR A 15 2.93 11.33 7.30
C TYR A 15 1.74 10.44 6.98
N LEU A 16 1.39 9.51 7.88
CA LEU A 16 0.28 8.58 7.62
C LEU A 16 -1.06 9.30 7.53
N THR A 17 -1.27 10.32 8.34
CA THR A 17 -2.50 11.13 8.27
C THR A 17 -2.60 11.83 6.92
N MET A 18 -1.49 12.40 6.43
CA MET A 18 -1.45 13.01 5.12
C MET A 18 -1.81 12.02 4.02
N VAL A 19 -1.25 10.81 4.09
CA VAL A 19 -1.54 9.74 3.12
C VAL A 19 -3.03 9.41 3.10
N ARG A 20 -3.62 9.24 4.28
CA ARG A 20 -5.05 8.95 4.39
C ARG A 20 -5.91 10.06 3.80
N LEU A 21 -5.56 11.31 4.07
CA LEU A 21 -6.30 12.45 3.52
C LEU A 21 -6.19 12.50 1.99
N ALA A 22 -4.99 12.28 1.47
CA ALA A 22 -4.76 12.29 0.03
C ALA A 22 -5.53 11.15 -0.66
N ILE A 23 -5.47 9.95 -0.12
CA ILE A 23 -6.19 8.79 -0.67
C ILE A 23 -7.70 8.98 -0.55
N GLY A 24 -8.17 9.58 0.53
CA GLY A 24 -9.58 9.90 0.69
C GLY A 24 -10.07 10.85 -0.40
N SER A 25 -9.25 11.83 -0.75
CA SER A 25 -9.55 12.76 -1.84
C SER A 25 -9.62 12.04 -3.20
N VAL A 26 -8.66 11.16 -3.47
CA VAL A 26 -8.64 10.37 -4.72
C VAL A 26 -9.86 9.45 -4.80
N ALA A 27 -10.22 8.80 -3.69
CA ALA A 27 -11.38 7.93 -3.63
C ALA A 27 -12.68 8.70 -3.87
N GLU A 28 -12.75 9.93 -3.40
CA GLU A 28 -13.91 10.79 -3.67
C GLU A 28 -14.03 11.09 -5.16
N VAL A 29 -12.92 11.38 -5.84
CA VAL A 29 -12.90 11.58 -7.29
C VAL A 29 -13.37 10.32 -8.02
N ALA A 30 -13.03 9.15 -7.51
CA ALA A 30 -13.47 7.87 -8.08
C ALA A 30 -14.95 7.54 -7.77
N ASP A 31 -15.65 8.43 -7.08
CA ASP A 31 -17.09 8.34 -6.82
C ASP A 31 -17.47 7.27 -5.80
N PHE A 32 -16.60 6.98 -4.85
CA PHE A 32 -16.91 6.10 -3.73
C PHE A 32 -17.68 6.85 -2.63
N ASN A 33 -18.53 6.14 -1.91
CA ASN A 33 -19.26 6.73 -0.78
C ASN A 33 -18.36 6.79 0.48
N ILE A 34 -18.87 7.39 1.53
CA ILE A 34 -18.06 7.65 2.73
C ILE A 34 -17.58 6.37 3.41
N ASP A 35 -18.41 5.32 3.43
CA ASP A 35 -18.01 4.04 4.02
C ASP A 35 -16.92 3.36 3.20
N GLU A 36 -17.05 3.41 1.89
CA GLU A 36 -16.03 2.87 0.98
C GLU A 36 -14.72 3.65 1.10
N ILE A 37 -14.80 4.98 1.22
CA ILE A 37 -13.64 5.83 1.42
C ILE A 37 -12.93 5.48 2.74
N ASP A 38 -13.67 5.27 3.81
CA ASP A 38 -13.10 4.87 5.10
C ASP A 38 -12.38 3.52 5.00
N ASP A 39 -12.97 2.57 4.29
CA ASP A 39 -12.35 1.27 4.05
C ASP A 39 -11.02 1.42 3.29
N ILE A 40 -11.03 2.23 2.24
CA ILE A 40 -9.83 2.50 1.43
C ILE A 40 -8.74 3.15 2.27
N LYS A 41 -9.09 4.16 3.06
CA LYS A 41 -8.13 4.84 3.95
C LYS A 41 -7.51 3.88 4.95
N THR A 42 -8.31 3.02 5.54
CA THR A 42 -7.83 2.02 6.49
C THR A 42 -6.91 1.01 5.83
N ALA A 43 -7.30 0.48 4.67
CA ALA A 43 -6.49 -0.48 3.92
C ALA A 43 -5.14 0.11 3.52
N VAL A 44 -5.12 1.33 3.02
CA VAL A 44 -3.88 2.00 2.63
C VAL A 44 -2.99 2.25 3.84
N GLY A 45 -3.57 2.66 4.97
CA GLY A 45 -2.83 2.84 6.21
C GLY A 45 -2.13 1.56 6.65
N GLU A 46 -2.83 0.43 6.58
CA GLU A 46 -2.25 -0.88 6.90
C GLU A 46 -1.15 -1.27 5.92
N ALA A 47 -1.36 -1.00 4.63
CA ALA A 47 -0.35 -1.30 3.61
C ALA A 47 0.94 -0.51 3.85
N CYS A 48 0.83 0.77 4.18
CA CYS A 48 1.99 1.60 4.47
C CYS A 48 2.76 1.12 5.70
N LYS A 49 2.05 0.60 6.70
CA LYS A 49 2.69 0.05 7.90
C LYS A 49 3.39 -1.28 7.64
N ASN A 50 2.93 -2.04 6.66
CA ASN A 50 3.37 -3.42 6.47
C ASN A 50 4.25 -3.62 5.24
N ILE A 51 4.57 -2.55 4.48
CA ILE A 51 5.29 -2.69 3.22
C ILE A 51 6.76 -3.07 3.39
N SER A 52 7.38 -2.75 4.52
CA SER A 52 8.80 -3.01 4.72
C SER A 52 9.08 -3.87 5.94
N CYS A 53 9.99 -4.80 5.78
CA CYS A 53 10.52 -5.58 6.90
C CYS A 53 11.72 -4.91 7.57
N HIS A 54 12.22 -3.83 7.00
CA HIS A 54 13.43 -3.16 7.50
C HIS A 54 13.17 -1.75 8.01
N GLY A 55 11.95 -1.26 7.89
CA GLY A 55 11.60 0.06 8.34
C GLY A 55 11.46 0.13 9.85
N LYS A 56 11.69 1.32 10.39
CA LYS A 56 11.45 1.58 11.81
C LYS A 56 9.95 1.58 12.05
N ASP A 57 9.50 0.86 13.08
CA ASP A 57 8.09 0.75 13.44
C ASP A 57 7.22 0.20 12.29
N GLY A 58 7.82 -0.65 11.43
CA GLY A 58 7.11 -1.26 10.32
C GLY A 58 7.03 -0.40 9.08
N PHE A 59 7.60 0.79 9.09
CA PHE A 59 7.59 1.67 7.92
C PHE A 59 8.86 1.49 7.09
N ALA A 60 8.73 1.57 5.78
CA ALA A 60 9.86 1.68 4.89
C ALA A 60 10.58 3.02 5.14
N GLU A 61 11.85 3.11 4.76
CA GLU A 61 12.54 4.39 4.79
C GLU A 61 11.87 5.39 3.85
N GLU A 62 11.45 4.91 2.69
CA GLU A 62 10.67 5.66 1.71
C GLU A 62 9.75 4.69 0.99
N TYR A 63 8.54 5.12 0.67
CA TYR A 63 7.66 4.32 -0.18
C TYR A 63 6.95 5.18 -1.21
N THR A 64 6.51 4.53 -2.28
CA THR A 64 5.77 5.14 -3.37
C THR A 64 4.35 4.63 -3.37
N LEU A 65 3.40 5.54 -3.52
CA LEU A 65 1.99 5.24 -3.65
C LEU A 65 1.57 5.61 -5.06
N GLU A 66 1.13 4.63 -5.84
CA GLU A 66 0.57 4.90 -7.17
C GLU A 66 -0.89 4.53 -7.19
N CYS A 67 -1.70 5.43 -7.71
CA CYS A 67 -3.14 5.22 -7.82
C CYS A 67 -3.55 5.30 -9.29
N ILE A 68 -4.37 4.35 -9.71
CA ILE A 68 -5.02 4.41 -11.03
C ILE A 68 -6.50 4.61 -10.74
N CYS A 69 -7.00 5.80 -11.06
CA CYS A 69 -8.32 6.27 -10.68
C CYS A 69 -9.26 6.30 -11.87
N GLU A 70 -10.35 5.55 -11.77
CA GLU A 70 -11.48 5.61 -12.69
C GLU A 70 -12.75 5.68 -11.89
N LYS A 71 -13.84 6.13 -12.49
CA LYS A 71 -15.13 6.16 -11.82
C LYS A 71 -15.53 4.74 -11.40
N GLY A 72 -15.72 4.55 -10.11
CA GLY A 72 -16.12 3.25 -9.55
C GLY A 72 -15.00 2.23 -9.42
N CYS A 73 -13.75 2.61 -9.71
CA CYS A 73 -12.61 1.69 -9.59
C CYS A 73 -11.35 2.45 -9.19
N LEU A 74 -10.66 1.94 -8.18
CA LEU A 74 -9.41 2.52 -7.72
C LEU A 74 -8.40 1.42 -7.48
N GLU A 75 -7.28 1.46 -8.20
CA GLU A 75 -6.15 0.56 -7.97
C GLU A 75 -5.06 1.33 -7.25
N ILE A 76 -4.51 0.75 -6.21
CA ILE A 76 -3.48 1.39 -5.40
C ILE A 76 -2.30 0.44 -5.26
N TYR A 77 -1.11 0.95 -5.53
CA TYR A 77 0.14 0.20 -5.42
C TYR A 77 1.02 0.90 -4.39
N VAL A 78 1.35 0.19 -3.31
CA VAL A 78 2.28 0.68 -2.29
C VAL A 78 3.57 -0.09 -2.46
N THR A 79 4.66 0.59 -2.77
CA THR A 79 5.95 -0.04 -3.04
C THR A 79 7.02 0.55 -2.11
N ASP A 80 7.79 -0.34 -1.47
CA ASP A 80 8.97 0.08 -0.72
C ASP A 80 10.06 0.46 -1.72
N THR A 81 10.35 1.76 -1.81
CA THR A 81 11.35 2.30 -2.72
C THR A 81 12.67 2.63 -2.04
N SER A 82 12.79 2.33 -0.74
CA SER A 82 14.03 2.48 -0.01
C SER A 82 15.02 1.36 -0.40
N ALA A 83 16.17 1.29 0.28
CA ALA A 83 17.16 0.25 0.03
C ALA A 83 16.59 -1.17 0.17
N GLY A 84 15.52 -1.30 0.94
CA GLY A 84 14.72 -2.49 0.98
C GLY A 84 15.42 -3.74 1.48
N HIS A 85 14.89 -4.88 1.06
CA HIS A 85 15.41 -6.18 1.44
C HIS A 85 16.59 -6.55 0.55
N LYS A 86 17.74 -6.85 1.16
CA LYS A 86 18.95 -7.17 0.39
C LYS A 86 18.94 -8.60 -0.11
N ILE A 87 19.15 -8.73 -1.40
CA ILE A 87 19.05 -10.00 -2.11
C ILE A 87 20.12 -11.03 -1.69
N GLU A 88 21.26 -10.59 -1.22
CA GLU A 88 22.30 -11.49 -0.76
C GLU A 88 21.90 -12.38 0.42
N LYS A 89 20.74 -12.12 1.01
CA LYS A 89 20.21 -12.93 2.11
C LYS A 89 19.09 -13.87 1.66
N LEU A 90 19.01 -14.14 0.39
CA LEU A 90 17.92 -14.92 -0.21
C LEU A 90 17.79 -16.36 0.29
N SER A 91 18.79 -16.92 0.96
CA SER A 91 18.69 -18.26 1.50
C SER A 91 17.67 -18.39 2.64
N LYS A 92 17.14 -17.26 3.13
CA LYS A 92 16.18 -17.24 4.22
C LYS A 92 14.98 -16.38 3.88
N ILE A 93 13.79 -16.90 4.16
CA ILE A 93 12.58 -16.09 4.11
C ILE A 93 12.64 -15.10 5.26
N CYS A 94 12.49 -13.82 4.96
CA CYS A 94 12.46 -12.80 6.00
C CYS A 94 11.14 -12.91 6.76
N ALA A 95 11.19 -13.11 8.06
CA ALA A 95 10.00 -13.26 8.88
C ALA A 95 9.16 -11.98 8.95
N ASP A 96 9.78 -10.82 8.73
CA ASP A 96 9.11 -9.54 8.82
C ASP A 96 8.60 -9.02 7.48
N CYS A 97 8.90 -9.68 6.37
CA CYS A 97 8.38 -9.28 5.07
C CYS A 97 6.88 -9.50 4.99
N PRO A 98 6.16 -8.63 4.25
CA PRO A 98 4.73 -8.84 4.04
C PRO A 98 4.47 -10.22 3.42
N ASN A 99 3.50 -10.93 3.95
CA ASN A 99 3.08 -12.22 3.39
C ASN A 99 1.59 -12.42 3.60
N GLU A 100 1.03 -13.43 2.93
CA GLU A 100 -0.41 -13.71 2.93
C GLU A 100 -0.97 -14.02 4.31
N GLY A 101 -0.14 -14.48 5.24
CA GLY A 101 -0.57 -14.82 6.59
C GLY A 101 -0.56 -13.68 7.59
N ASP A 102 -0.08 -12.51 7.19
CA ASP A 102 0.01 -11.36 8.11
C ASP A 102 -1.36 -10.82 8.47
N LEU A 103 -1.52 -10.41 9.73
CA LEU A 103 -2.77 -9.82 10.21
C LEU A 103 -3.11 -8.55 9.43
N GLY A 104 -2.11 -7.68 9.19
CA GLY A 104 -2.31 -6.46 8.41
C GLY A 104 -2.81 -6.75 7.00
N ILE A 105 -2.27 -7.77 6.35
CA ILE A 105 -2.71 -8.19 5.03
C ILE A 105 -4.14 -8.73 5.09
N PHE A 106 -4.46 -9.49 6.13
CA PHE A 106 -5.83 -9.97 6.35
C PHE A 106 -6.82 -8.79 6.44
N VAL A 107 -6.47 -7.75 7.18
CA VAL A 107 -7.32 -6.55 7.30
C VAL A 107 -7.54 -5.92 5.93
N ILE A 108 -6.46 -5.75 5.15
CA ILE A 108 -6.56 -5.17 3.81
C ILE A 108 -7.51 -5.99 2.93
N LYS A 109 -7.36 -7.31 2.96
CA LYS A 109 -8.21 -8.22 2.17
C LYS A 109 -9.68 -8.13 2.56
N SER A 110 -9.97 -7.85 3.81
CA SER A 110 -11.35 -7.72 4.27
C SER A 110 -12.03 -6.43 3.80
N LEU A 111 -11.24 -5.44 3.40
CA LEU A 111 -11.74 -4.10 3.04
C LEU A 111 -11.70 -3.81 1.53
N MET A 112 -10.87 -4.54 0.80
CA MET A 112 -10.65 -4.29 -0.64
C MET A 112 -11.15 -5.46 -1.48
N LYS A 113 -11.43 -5.19 -2.75
CA LYS A 113 -11.92 -6.20 -3.70
C LYS A 113 -10.85 -7.23 -4.03
N GLU A 114 -9.62 -6.75 -4.28
CA GLU A 114 -8.48 -7.59 -4.60
C GLU A 114 -7.25 -7.07 -3.88
N VAL A 115 -6.42 -7.98 -3.41
CA VAL A 115 -5.14 -7.65 -2.78
C VAL A 115 -4.10 -8.65 -3.27
N GLU A 116 -2.97 -8.15 -3.76
CA GLU A 116 -1.86 -8.98 -4.21
C GLU A 116 -0.55 -8.47 -3.63
N LEU A 117 0.29 -9.40 -3.20
CA LEU A 117 1.67 -9.09 -2.81
C LEU A 117 2.56 -9.40 -4.01
N LEU A 118 3.26 -8.37 -4.48
CA LEU A 118 4.09 -8.47 -5.68
C LEU A 118 5.57 -8.28 -5.33
N ASP A 119 6.42 -9.07 -5.96
CA ASP A 119 7.87 -8.92 -5.88
C ASP A 119 8.38 -8.42 -7.21
N ASN A 120 9.28 -7.43 -7.19
CA ASN A 120 9.93 -7.01 -8.41
C ASN A 120 11.35 -7.58 -8.49
N PRO A 121 11.99 -7.54 -9.68
CA PRO A 121 13.34 -8.11 -9.86
C PRO A 121 14.42 -7.51 -8.98
N GLU A 122 14.18 -6.32 -8.42
CA GLU A 122 15.12 -5.64 -7.54
C GLU A 122 14.96 -6.03 -6.07
N GLY A 123 14.05 -6.97 -5.78
CA GLY A 123 13.79 -7.40 -4.42
C GLY A 123 12.85 -6.49 -3.64
N LYS A 124 12.27 -5.49 -4.28
CA LYS A 124 11.31 -4.59 -3.64
C LYS A 124 9.95 -5.24 -3.58
N LYS A 125 9.20 -4.92 -2.53
CA LYS A 125 7.86 -5.46 -2.34
C LYS A 125 6.83 -4.41 -2.73
N THR A 126 5.72 -4.87 -3.29
CA THR A 126 4.57 -4.03 -3.62
C THR A 126 3.31 -4.68 -3.10
N ILE A 127 2.45 -3.90 -2.48
CA ILE A 127 1.10 -4.34 -2.12
C ILE A 127 0.15 -3.66 -3.10
N LYS A 128 -0.51 -4.47 -3.91
CA LYS A 128 -1.52 -3.98 -4.86
C LYS A 128 -2.90 -4.19 -4.25
N MET A 129 -3.70 -3.15 -4.26
CA MET A 129 -5.06 -3.18 -3.74
C MET A 129 -6.02 -2.62 -4.79
N VAL A 130 -7.19 -3.24 -4.92
CA VAL A 130 -8.22 -2.77 -5.84
C VAL A 130 -9.53 -2.64 -5.10
N LYS A 131 -10.20 -1.49 -5.26
CA LYS A 131 -11.55 -1.26 -4.77
C LYS A 131 -12.44 -0.98 -5.97
N ARG A 132 -13.59 -1.65 -6.02
CA ARG A 132 -14.60 -1.45 -7.06
C ARG A 132 -15.97 -1.27 -6.44
N LYS A 133 -16.76 -0.45 -7.08
CA LYS A 133 -18.17 -0.33 -6.71
C LYS A 133 -18.97 -1.55 -7.15
#